data_3ed7be4233b515ccee3e1919be3734e2
#
_entry.id   3ed7be4233b515ccee3e1919be3734e2
#
_cell.length_a   1.000
_cell.length_b   1.000
_cell.length_c   1.000
_cell.angle_alpha   90.00
_cell.angle_beta   90.00
_cell.angle_gamma   90.00
#
_symmetry.space_group_name_H-M   'P 1'
#
loop_
_entity.id
_entity.type
_entity.pdbx_description
1 polymer ?
#
loop_
_entity_poly.entity_id
_entity_poly.type
_entity_poly.pdbx_seq_one_letter_code
_entity_poly.pdbx_strand_id
1 'polypeptide(L)'
;MSQELLEYVLAKKHHAFREEYTEPLAKIYSEAKMSPVERMADRFERLTKAEKPHILPDEKICFVRTVKNIPDCFTEDEWKEIRSKHFIHELGYISNLSPDYEKAISNGLLSLREGADEYGKRAIDNIIALADRYREEALRVGREDIAKVLERVPRYGATSFREALQMFRILHFSLWLEGNYHNTTGRFDKYMYPYFRADMDKGVYTEETALELLKDFFISFNKDSDLYVGVQQGDNGQSMVLGGIDENGNDVFSELSRLCLIASRDL
;
A
#
# COMPACT_ATOMS: atom_id res chain seq x y z
N MET A 1 -15.29 -0.23 -16.97
CA MET A 1 -13.90 -0.02 -16.46
C MET A 1 -13.69 -0.69 -15.12
N SER A 2 -14.26 -0.22 -14.00
CA SER A 2 -14.09 -0.87 -12.70
C SER A 2 -14.61 -2.31 -12.68
N GLN A 3 -15.68 -2.62 -13.39
CA GLN A 3 -16.21 -3.98 -13.48
C GLN A 3 -15.26 -4.97 -14.17
N GLU A 4 -14.59 -4.57 -15.24
CA GLU A 4 -13.61 -5.42 -15.94
C GLU A 4 -12.37 -5.67 -15.07
N LEU A 5 -11.89 -4.65 -14.36
CA LEU A 5 -10.81 -4.79 -13.39
C LEU A 5 -11.23 -5.70 -12.23
N LEU A 6 -12.45 -5.55 -11.70
CA LEU A 6 -12.99 -6.39 -10.64
C LEU A 6 -13.01 -7.86 -11.07
N GLU A 7 -13.58 -8.15 -12.25
CA GLU A 7 -13.63 -9.51 -12.80
C GLU A 7 -12.21 -10.08 -13.02
N TYR A 8 -11.27 -9.27 -13.49
CA TYR A 8 -9.87 -9.67 -13.66
C TYR A 8 -9.22 -10.07 -12.33
N VAL A 9 -9.46 -9.28 -11.28
CA VAL A 9 -8.89 -9.52 -9.94
C VAL A 9 -9.58 -10.72 -9.28
N LEU A 10 -10.92 -10.82 -9.33
CA LEU A 10 -11.67 -11.96 -8.78
C LEU A 10 -11.32 -13.29 -9.47
N ALA A 11 -11.08 -13.26 -10.79
CA ALA A 11 -10.59 -14.41 -11.53
C ALA A 11 -9.10 -14.73 -11.26
N LYS A 12 -8.44 -13.97 -10.39
CA LYS A 12 -7.03 -14.14 -9.99
C LYS A 12 -6.05 -14.15 -11.16
N LYS A 13 -6.37 -13.49 -12.27
CA LYS A 13 -5.50 -13.46 -13.46
C LYS A 13 -4.13 -12.82 -13.19
N HIS A 14 -4.06 -11.87 -12.26
CA HIS A 14 -2.82 -11.22 -11.81
C HIS A 14 -1.88 -12.18 -11.06
N HIS A 15 -2.35 -13.35 -10.60
CA HIS A 15 -1.49 -14.34 -9.95
C HIS A 15 -0.44 -14.94 -10.92
N ALA A 16 -0.67 -14.85 -12.23
CA ALA A 16 0.29 -15.29 -13.23
C ALA A 16 1.64 -14.56 -13.17
N PHE A 17 1.67 -13.37 -12.52
CA PHE A 17 2.89 -12.58 -12.37
C PHE A 17 3.65 -12.88 -11.07
N ARG A 18 3.12 -13.75 -10.20
CA ARG A 18 3.68 -14.02 -8.88
C ARG A 18 4.78 -15.05 -8.93
N GLU A 19 5.91 -14.70 -8.35
CA GLU A 19 7.07 -15.57 -8.17
C GLU A 19 7.42 -15.70 -6.69
N GLU A 20 8.00 -16.82 -6.33
CA GLU A 20 8.46 -17.06 -4.96
C GLU A 20 9.87 -16.51 -4.76
N TYR A 21 10.08 -15.79 -3.67
CA TYR A 21 11.40 -15.35 -3.26
C TYR A 21 12.11 -16.53 -2.57
N THR A 22 13.24 -16.96 -3.10
CA THR A 22 13.88 -18.24 -2.71
C THR A 22 15.18 -18.11 -1.93
N GLU A 23 15.74 -16.89 -1.78
CA GLU A 23 16.95 -16.71 -1.00
C GLU A 23 16.69 -17.01 0.50
N PRO A 24 17.57 -17.78 1.18
CA PRO A 24 17.39 -18.15 2.58
C PRO A 24 17.87 -17.03 3.51
N LEU A 25 17.12 -15.92 3.58
CA LEU A 25 17.55 -14.70 4.27
C LEU A 25 17.87 -14.91 5.75
N ALA A 26 17.08 -15.69 6.47
CA ALA A 26 17.33 -15.97 7.89
C ALA A 26 18.73 -16.54 8.12
N LYS A 27 19.17 -17.48 7.26
CA LYS A 27 20.51 -18.07 7.34
C LYS A 27 21.59 -17.05 7.00
N ILE A 28 21.40 -16.29 5.92
CA ILE A 28 22.34 -15.23 5.49
C ILE A 28 22.54 -14.21 6.61
N TYR A 29 21.46 -13.76 7.23
CA TYR A 29 21.50 -12.75 8.28
C TYR A 29 22.11 -13.28 9.58
N SER A 30 21.82 -14.53 9.94
CA SER A 30 22.40 -15.17 11.13
C SER A 30 23.91 -15.35 10.98
N GLU A 31 24.38 -15.85 9.84
CA GLU A 31 25.80 -16.01 9.54
C GLU A 31 26.56 -14.67 9.54
N ALA A 32 25.93 -13.62 9.00
CA ALA A 32 26.46 -12.25 8.98
C ALA A 32 26.34 -11.53 10.35
N LYS A 33 25.65 -12.12 11.32
CA LYS A 33 25.39 -11.52 12.65
C LYS A 33 24.73 -10.15 12.59
N MET A 34 23.84 -9.97 11.61
CA MET A 34 23.11 -8.72 11.44
C MET A 34 22.13 -8.49 12.60
N SER A 35 22.02 -7.24 13.03
CA SER A 35 21.00 -6.84 14.03
C SER A 35 19.59 -6.97 13.46
N PRO A 36 18.55 -7.08 14.32
CA PRO A 36 17.16 -7.17 13.84
C PRO A 36 16.76 -6.04 12.89
N VAL A 37 17.17 -4.80 13.16
CA VAL A 37 16.84 -3.64 12.33
C VAL A 37 17.52 -3.73 10.96
N GLU A 38 18.78 -4.13 10.91
CA GLU A 38 19.50 -4.34 9.65
C GLU A 38 18.84 -5.42 8.80
N ARG A 39 18.42 -6.54 9.42
CA ARG A 39 17.73 -7.64 8.72
C ARG A 39 16.41 -7.18 8.10
N MET A 40 15.63 -6.42 8.87
CA MET A 40 14.34 -5.89 8.37
C MET A 40 14.55 -4.93 7.20
N ALA A 41 15.50 -3.99 7.34
CA ALA A 41 15.81 -3.04 6.28
C ALA A 41 16.35 -3.73 5.00
N ASP A 42 17.21 -4.73 5.15
CA ASP A 42 17.76 -5.48 4.02
C ASP A 42 16.69 -6.36 3.35
N ARG A 43 15.84 -7.04 4.14
CA ARG A 43 14.72 -7.80 3.59
C ARG A 43 13.78 -6.92 2.78
N PHE A 44 13.40 -5.77 3.31
CA PHE A 44 12.53 -4.82 2.60
C PHE A 44 13.16 -4.36 1.27
N GLU A 45 14.44 -4.03 1.27
CA GLU A 45 15.15 -3.67 0.05
C GLU A 45 15.18 -4.80 -0.98
N ARG A 46 15.46 -6.03 -0.53
CA ARG A 46 15.47 -7.21 -1.42
C ARG A 46 14.10 -7.49 -2.02
N LEU A 47 13.05 -7.42 -1.19
CA LEU A 47 11.67 -7.63 -1.66
C LEU A 47 11.22 -6.52 -2.62
N THR A 48 11.48 -5.27 -2.32
CA THR A 48 11.17 -4.17 -3.24
C THR A 48 11.91 -4.29 -4.57
N LYS A 49 13.17 -4.75 -4.56
CA LYS A 49 13.95 -5.00 -5.79
C LYS A 49 13.45 -6.21 -6.58
N ALA A 50 12.94 -7.24 -5.89
CA ALA A 50 12.41 -8.44 -6.51
C ALA A 50 11.02 -8.23 -7.15
N GLU A 51 10.24 -7.25 -6.66
CA GLU A 51 8.96 -6.91 -7.27
C GLU A 51 9.12 -6.53 -8.74
N LYS A 52 8.29 -7.10 -9.60
CA LYS A 52 8.25 -6.83 -11.04
C LYS A 52 7.03 -5.97 -11.35
N PRO A 53 7.19 -4.69 -11.72
CA PRO A 53 6.05 -3.83 -12.04
C PRO A 53 5.18 -4.41 -13.14
N HIS A 54 3.87 -4.43 -12.91
CA HIS A 54 2.86 -4.76 -13.89
C HIS A 54 1.71 -3.75 -13.79
N ILE A 55 1.23 -3.32 -14.94
CA ILE A 55 0.03 -2.49 -15.05
C ILE A 55 -1.11 -3.41 -15.50
N LEU A 56 -2.12 -3.55 -14.63
CA LEU A 56 -3.27 -4.38 -14.92
C LEU A 56 -4.20 -3.71 -15.97
N PRO A 57 -5.00 -4.49 -16.71
CA PRO A 57 -5.96 -3.93 -17.64
C PRO A 57 -6.90 -2.93 -16.94
N ASP A 58 -7.09 -1.79 -17.57
CA ASP A 58 -8.02 -0.72 -17.15
C ASP A 58 -7.82 -0.10 -15.76
N GLU A 59 -6.81 -0.56 -14.98
CA GLU A 59 -6.56 0.02 -13.66
C GLU A 59 -6.11 1.48 -13.75
N LYS A 60 -6.51 2.28 -12.76
CA LYS A 60 -6.08 3.68 -12.59
C LYS A 60 -5.17 3.86 -11.38
N ILE A 61 -5.31 2.98 -10.40
CA ILE A 61 -4.48 2.91 -9.20
C ILE A 61 -3.64 1.65 -9.29
N CYS A 62 -2.37 1.82 -9.65
CA CYS A 62 -1.45 0.71 -9.88
C CYS A 62 -0.82 0.17 -8.58
N PHE A 63 0.12 -0.71 -8.69
CA PHE A 63 0.79 -1.54 -7.70
C PHE A 63 0.03 -2.84 -7.38
N VAL A 64 0.65 -3.93 -7.80
CA VAL A 64 0.21 -5.31 -7.55
C VAL A 64 1.43 -6.13 -7.10
N ARG A 65 1.25 -7.01 -6.12
CA ARG A 65 2.32 -7.85 -5.63
C ARG A 65 2.68 -8.95 -6.60
N THR A 66 3.97 -9.07 -6.89
CA THR A 66 4.56 -10.12 -7.71
C THR A 66 5.49 -11.04 -6.93
N VAL A 67 5.92 -10.64 -5.74
CA VAL A 67 6.60 -11.51 -4.78
C VAL A 67 5.56 -12.19 -3.90
N LYS A 68 5.47 -13.52 -3.98
CA LYS A 68 4.41 -14.31 -3.36
C LYS A 68 4.55 -14.44 -1.84
N ASN A 69 5.77 -14.62 -1.36
CA ASN A 69 6.07 -14.90 0.04
C ASN A 69 6.91 -13.80 0.69
N ILE A 70 6.94 -13.84 2.01
CA ILE A 70 7.81 -12.99 2.82
C ILE A 70 8.79 -13.93 3.53
N PRO A 71 10.09 -13.92 3.15
CA PRO A 71 11.08 -14.79 3.78
C PRO A 71 11.34 -14.39 5.24
N ASP A 72 11.59 -15.37 6.07
CA ASP A 72 11.93 -15.15 7.47
C ASP A 72 13.25 -14.38 7.62
N CYS A 73 13.31 -13.51 8.65
CA CYS A 73 14.52 -12.80 9.07
C CYS A 73 15.33 -13.56 10.12
N PHE A 74 14.72 -14.52 10.78
CA PHE A 74 15.32 -15.28 11.88
C PHE A 74 15.24 -16.78 11.61
N THR A 75 16.29 -17.50 11.98
CA THR A 75 16.31 -18.97 11.92
C THR A 75 15.38 -19.58 12.98
N GLU A 76 15.03 -20.85 12.83
CA GLU A 76 14.21 -21.56 13.83
C GLU A 76 14.81 -21.52 15.24
N ASP A 77 16.14 -21.62 15.36
CA ASP A 77 16.80 -21.57 16.67
C ASP A 77 16.77 -20.17 17.27
N GLU A 78 16.96 -19.13 16.46
CA GLU A 78 16.76 -17.74 16.90
C GLU A 78 15.32 -17.52 17.35
N TRP A 79 14.32 -18.04 16.60
CA TRP A 79 12.92 -17.97 17.00
C TRP A 79 12.63 -18.70 18.31
N LYS A 80 13.23 -19.87 18.56
CA LYS A 80 13.12 -20.58 19.84
C LYS A 80 13.65 -19.73 20.99
N GLU A 81 14.81 -19.10 20.80
CA GLU A 81 15.39 -18.20 21.79
C GLU A 81 14.49 -16.98 22.05
N ILE A 82 13.99 -16.31 20.99
CA ILE A 82 13.09 -15.17 21.12
C ILE A 82 11.83 -15.56 21.91
N ARG A 83 11.18 -16.67 21.54
CA ARG A 83 9.98 -17.16 22.21
C ARG A 83 10.21 -17.58 23.65
N SER A 84 11.41 -18.00 24.02
CA SER A 84 11.74 -18.33 25.40
C SER A 84 11.80 -17.11 26.32
N LYS A 85 12.03 -15.92 25.76
CA LYS A 85 12.19 -14.66 26.49
C LYS A 85 10.96 -13.75 26.37
N HIS A 86 10.17 -13.92 25.32
CA HIS A 86 9.04 -13.04 24.98
C HIS A 86 7.79 -13.87 24.73
N PHE A 87 6.68 -13.41 25.30
CA PHE A 87 5.38 -13.98 24.96
C PHE A 87 4.97 -13.50 23.58
N ILE A 88 4.85 -14.43 22.61
CA ILE A 88 4.41 -14.16 21.26
C ILE A 88 3.10 -14.94 21.06
N HIS A 89 2.00 -14.23 20.96
CA HIS A 89 0.68 -14.81 20.78
C HIS A 89 0.43 -15.16 19.30
N GLU A 90 0.81 -14.28 18.39
CA GLU A 90 0.59 -14.44 16.96
C GLU A 90 1.75 -15.18 16.29
N LEU A 91 1.42 -16.03 15.34
CA LEU A 91 2.41 -16.84 14.61
C LEU A 91 2.74 -16.28 13.22
N GLY A 92 2.19 -15.14 12.85
CA GLY A 92 2.38 -14.49 11.55
C GLY A 92 2.93 -13.08 11.63
N TYR A 93 3.11 -12.48 10.48
CA TYR A 93 3.49 -11.08 10.34
C TYR A 93 2.25 -10.18 10.56
N ILE A 94 1.72 -10.17 11.77
CA ILE A 94 0.57 -9.36 12.12
C ILE A 94 1.04 -8.08 12.80
N SER A 95 0.57 -6.96 12.28
CA SER A 95 0.73 -5.67 12.92
C SER A 95 -0.63 -5.00 13.07
N ASN A 96 -0.78 -4.19 14.11
CA ASN A 96 -1.93 -3.32 14.28
C ASN A 96 -1.44 -1.88 14.11
N LEU A 97 -1.20 -1.49 12.87
CA LEU A 97 -0.67 -0.17 12.53
C LEU A 97 -1.78 0.78 12.11
N SER A 98 -1.66 2.02 12.56
CA SER A 98 -2.42 3.16 12.08
C SER A 98 -1.43 4.17 11.48
N PRO A 99 -1.02 4.00 10.22
CA PRO A 99 -0.06 4.90 9.60
C PRO A 99 -0.62 6.31 9.45
N ASP A 100 0.26 7.30 9.57
CA ASP A 100 -0.08 8.69 9.29
C ASP A 100 -0.07 8.95 7.78
N TYR A 101 -1.10 8.43 7.11
CA TYR A 101 -1.27 8.62 5.67
C TYR A 101 -1.41 10.09 5.29
N GLU A 102 -2.12 10.90 6.11
CA GLU A 102 -2.35 12.32 5.86
C GLU A 102 -1.03 13.07 5.70
N LYS A 103 -0.10 12.86 6.64
CA LYS A 103 1.23 13.48 6.62
C LYS A 103 2.05 13.04 5.40
N ALA A 104 2.02 11.77 5.08
CA ALA A 104 2.77 11.25 3.96
C ALA A 104 2.20 11.74 2.61
N ILE A 105 0.87 11.73 2.45
CA ILE A 105 0.19 12.20 1.24
C ILE A 105 0.41 13.69 1.01
N SER A 106 0.35 14.50 2.08
CA SER A 106 0.52 15.95 1.96
C SER A 106 1.94 16.38 1.70
N ASN A 107 2.93 15.72 2.31
CA ASN A 107 4.32 16.17 2.27
C ASN A 107 5.18 15.46 1.21
N GLY A 108 4.83 14.21 0.87
CA GLY A 108 5.65 13.34 0.04
C GLY A 108 6.82 12.72 0.81
N LEU A 109 7.35 11.63 0.27
CA LEU A 109 8.39 10.85 0.95
C LEU A 109 9.75 11.55 1.02
N LEU A 110 10.08 12.43 0.06
CA LEU A 110 11.36 13.18 0.13
C LEU A 110 11.40 14.10 1.34
N SER A 111 10.30 14.75 1.68
CA SER A 111 10.24 15.58 2.88
C SER A 111 10.37 14.76 4.16
N LEU A 112 9.73 13.57 4.22
CA LEU A 112 9.84 12.68 5.38
C LEU A 112 11.24 12.08 5.52
N ARG A 113 11.94 11.88 4.40
CA ARG A 113 13.31 11.37 4.36
C ARG A 113 14.30 12.26 5.11
N GLU A 114 14.09 13.57 5.11
CA GLU A 114 14.98 14.53 5.77
C GLU A 114 15.10 14.28 7.28
N GLY A 115 13.99 13.88 7.93
CA GLY A 115 13.95 13.59 9.36
C GLY A 115 14.16 12.11 9.73
N ALA A 116 14.33 11.23 8.74
CA ALA A 116 14.47 9.80 8.97
C ALA A 116 15.92 9.41 9.35
N ASP A 117 16.05 8.33 10.12
CA ASP A 117 17.34 7.66 10.32
C ASP A 117 17.83 6.98 9.04
N GLU A 118 18.98 6.30 9.10
CA GLU A 118 19.58 5.64 7.93
C GLU A 118 18.69 4.52 7.37
N TYR A 119 17.99 3.77 8.22
CA TYR A 119 17.10 2.68 7.80
C TYR A 119 15.80 3.22 7.18
N GLY A 120 15.23 4.26 7.78
CA GLY A 120 14.08 4.96 7.23
C GLY A 120 14.40 5.61 5.87
N LYS A 121 15.57 6.22 5.73
CA LYS A 121 16.04 6.76 4.44
C LYS A 121 16.15 5.66 3.40
N ARG A 122 16.76 4.53 3.75
CA ARG A 122 16.90 3.38 2.86
C ARG A 122 15.53 2.82 2.44
N ALA A 123 14.58 2.71 3.34
CA ALA A 123 13.22 2.26 3.04
C ALA A 123 12.52 3.22 2.05
N ILE A 124 12.59 4.52 2.32
CA ILE A 124 12.01 5.56 1.45
C ILE A 124 12.64 5.50 0.04
N ASP A 125 13.96 5.41 -0.05
CA ASP A 125 14.67 5.32 -1.33
C ASP A 125 14.23 4.09 -2.15
N ASN A 126 14.01 2.96 -1.49
CA ASN A 126 13.52 1.74 -2.13
C ASN A 126 12.06 1.87 -2.62
N ILE A 127 11.18 2.52 -1.85
CA ILE A 127 9.80 2.78 -2.28
C ILE A 127 9.78 3.70 -3.51
N ILE A 128 10.58 4.75 -3.50
CA ILE A 128 10.72 5.67 -4.63
C ILE A 128 11.26 4.94 -5.86
N ALA A 129 12.31 4.13 -5.70
CA ALA A 129 12.88 3.36 -6.80
C ALA A 129 11.89 2.34 -7.39
N LEU A 130 11.04 1.73 -6.56
CA LEU A 130 9.97 0.86 -7.04
C LEU A 130 8.93 1.65 -7.84
N ALA A 131 8.53 2.83 -7.36
CA ALA A 131 7.59 3.69 -8.08
C ALA A 131 8.14 4.16 -9.42
N ASP A 132 9.45 4.40 -9.53
CA ASP A 132 10.11 4.71 -10.81
C ASP A 132 10.00 3.57 -11.81
N ARG A 133 10.24 2.34 -11.36
CA ARG A 133 10.07 1.16 -12.22
C ARG A 133 8.62 0.97 -12.66
N TYR A 134 7.64 1.28 -11.78
CA TYR A 134 6.22 1.30 -12.19
C TYR A 134 5.93 2.39 -13.21
N ARG A 135 6.57 3.56 -13.09
CA ARG A 135 6.44 4.64 -14.08
C ARG A 135 7.02 4.22 -15.43
N GLU A 136 8.19 3.59 -15.43
CA GLU A 136 8.82 3.07 -16.66
C GLU A 136 7.95 2.00 -17.31
N GLU A 137 7.38 1.09 -16.54
CA GLU A 137 6.47 0.07 -17.05
C GLU A 137 5.19 0.68 -17.62
N ALA A 138 4.62 1.69 -16.94
CA ALA A 138 3.45 2.41 -17.46
C ALA A 138 3.73 3.06 -18.83
N LEU A 139 4.88 3.69 -18.98
CA LEU A 139 5.31 4.25 -20.28
C LEU A 139 5.50 3.15 -21.33
N ARG A 140 6.11 2.03 -20.96
CA ARG A 140 6.35 0.89 -21.87
C ARG A 140 5.06 0.31 -22.43
N VAL A 141 3.99 0.28 -21.62
CA VAL A 141 2.68 -0.26 -22.04
C VAL A 141 1.70 0.82 -22.52
N GLY A 142 2.17 2.07 -22.70
CA GLY A 142 1.37 3.17 -23.25
C GLY A 142 0.38 3.78 -22.24
N ARG A 143 0.59 3.59 -20.93
CA ARG A 143 -0.24 4.16 -19.86
C ARG A 143 0.37 5.47 -19.33
N GLU A 144 0.42 6.46 -20.21
CA GLU A 144 0.93 7.81 -19.87
C GLU A 144 0.16 8.45 -18.71
N ASP A 145 -1.12 8.12 -18.57
CA ASP A 145 -1.96 8.59 -17.47
C ASP A 145 -1.47 8.14 -16.10
N ILE A 146 -1.01 6.89 -15.96
CA ILE A 146 -0.39 6.36 -14.75
C ILE A 146 1.02 6.94 -14.58
N ALA A 147 1.80 6.97 -15.65
CA ALA A 147 3.17 7.49 -15.60
C ALA A 147 3.21 8.93 -15.12
N LYS A 148 2.26 9.77 -15.52
CA LYS A 148 2.15 11.16 -15.07
C LYS A 148 1.86 11.29 -13.57
N VAL A 149 1.02 10.44 -13.02
CA VAL A 149 0.76 10.40 -11.56
C VAL A 149 2.04 10.02 -10.81
N LEU A 150 2.75 8.99 -11.28
CA LEU A 150 3.99 8.50 -10.66
C LEU A 150 5.20 9.43 -10.88
N GLU A 151 5.11 10.42 -11.74
CA GLU A 151 6.11 11.47 -11.86
C GLU A 151 6.19 12.33 -10.59
N ARG A 152 5.06 12.49 -9.91
CA ARG A 152 4.95 13.26 -8.68
C ARG A 152 5.00 12.42 -7.43
N VAL A 153 4.09 11.44 -7.30
CA VAL A 153 4.02 10.60 -6.11
C VAL A 153 4.81 9.31 -6.31
N PRO A 154 5.50 8.80 -5.29
CA PRO A 154 5.47 9.19 -3.87
C PRO A 154 6.49 10.26 -3.48
N ARG A 155 7.29 10.79 -4.38
CA ARG A 155 8.36 11.76 -4.05
C ARG A 155 7.84 13.00 -3.35
N TYR A 156 6.86 13.63 -3.95
CA TYR A 156 6.27 14.89 -3.50
C TYR A 156 4.84 14.67 -3.02
N GLY A 157 4.34 15.62 -2.23
CA GLY A 157 2.95 15.60 -1.80
C GLY A 157 1.97 15.62 -2.97
N ALA A 158 0.83 14.96 -2.81
CA ALA A 158 -0.23 14.92 -3.81
C ALA A 158 -0.84 16.31 -4.02
N THR A 159 -1.28 16.58 -5.24
CA THR A 159 -1.99 17.82 -5.62
C THR A 159 -3.35 17.55 -6.27
N SER A 160 -3.67 16.29 -6.50
CA SER A 160 -4.95 15.84 -7.05
C SER A 160 -5.48 14.62 -6.29
N PHE A 161 -6.76 14.36 -6.45
CA PHE A 161 -7.39 13.21 -5.79
C PHE A 161 -6.79 11.88 -6.24
N ARG A 162 -6.50 11.72 -7.53
CA ARG A 162 -5.86 10.51 -8.05
C ARG A 162 -4.44 10.32 -7.51
N GLU A 163 -3.65 11.39 -7.41
CA GLU A 163 -2.33 11.32 -6.81
C GLU A 163 -2.40 10.93 -5.32
N ALA A 164 -3.38 11.47 -4.58
CA ALA A 164 -3.57 11.13 -3.17
C ALA A 164 -3.93 9.64 -2.97
N LEU A 165 -4.84 9.10 -3.79
CA LEU A 165 -5.19 7.67 -3.79
C LEU A 165 -4.01 6.78 -4.20
N GLN A 166 -3.25 7.18 -5.23
CA GLN A 166 -2.07 6.43 -5.66
C GLN A 166 -0.97 6.46 -4.58
N MET A 167 -0.74 7.60 -3.94
CA MET A 167 0.21 7.71 -2.83
C MET A 167 -0.18 6.79 -1.67
N PHE A 168 -1.47 6.79 -1.31
CA PHE A 168 -2.00 5.87 -0.31
C PHE A 168 -1.69 4.42 -0.70
N ARG A 169 -2.01 4.03 -1.94
CA ARG A 169 -1.79 2.66 -2.42
C ARG A 169 -0.32 2.25 -2.36
N ILE A 170 0.60 3.13 -2.73
CA ILE A 170 2.04 2.87 -2.66
C ILE A 170 2.48 2.58 -1.22
N LEU A 171 2.05 3.39 -0.26
CA LEU A 171 2.37 3.20 1.16
C LEU A 171 1.77 1.91 1.70
N HIS A 172 0.51 1.66 1.42
CA HIS A 172 -0.20 0.47 1.86
C HIS A 172 0.41 -0.81 1.28
N PHE A 173 0.75 -0.80 0.00
CA PHE A 173 1.50 -1.87 -0.66
C PHE A 173 2.84 -2.13 0.04
N SER A 174 3.58 -1.08 0.39
CA SER A 174 4.89 -1.18 1.03
C SER A 174 4.80 -1.80 2.42
N LEU A 175 3.78 -1.46 3.20
CA LEU A 175 3.51 -2.08 4.50
C LEU A 175 3.16 -3.56 4.35
N TRP A 176 2.37 -3.91 3.36
CA TRP A 176 2.01 -5.29 3.08
C TRP A 176 3.19 -6.11 2.55
N LEU A 177 4.06 -5.51 1.74
CA LEU A 177 5.27 -6.16 1.27
C LEU A 177 6.19 -6.56 2.44
N GLU A 178 6.18 -5.76 3.51
CA GLU A 178 6.94 -6.04 4.75
C GLU A 178 6.22 -7.02 5.70
N GLY A 179 4.98 -7.37 5.41
CA GLY A 179 4.19 -8.30 6.21
C GLY A 179 3.27 -7.65 7.25
N ASN A 180 3.08 -6.34 7.16
CA ASN A 180 2.21 -5.60 8.08
C ASN A 180 0.77 -5.58 7.55
N TYR A 181 0.00 -6.62 7.81
CA TYR A 181 -1.32 -6.80 7.19
C TYR A 181 -2.47 -6.10 7.89
N HIS A 182 -2.45 -5.99 9.22
CA HIS A 182 -3.49 -5.32 9.98
C HIS A 182 -3.25 -3.80 10.01
N ASN A 183 -3.46 -3.15 8.86
CA ASN A 183 -3.25 -1.72 8.71
C ASN A 183 -4.60 -1.01 8.56
N THR A 184 -4.96 -0.16 9.51
CA THR A 184 -6.14 0.68 9.35
C THR A 184 -5.86 1.81 8.36
N THR A 185 -6.89 2.17 7.59
CA THR A 185 -6.83 3.34 6.69
C THR A 185 -7.12 4.64 7.43
N GLY A 186 -7.50 4.55 8.71
CA GLY A 186 -7.85 5.71 9.52
C GLY A 186 -9.12 6.42 9.02
N ARG A 187 -9.18 7.72 9.26
CA ARG A 187 -10.29 8.58 8.81
C ARG A 187 -10.09 9.01 7.36
N PHE A 188 -10.25 8.02 6.48
CA PHE A 188 -9.93 8.13 5.04
C PHE A 188 -10.62 9.32 4.38
N ASP A 189 -11.91 9.47 4.59
CA ASP A 189 -12.70 10.53 3.98
C ASP A 189 -12.27 11.93 4.47
N LYS A 190 -11.80 12.07 5.71
CA LYS A 190 -11.35 13.35 6.25
C LYS A 190 -10.10 13.86 5.54
N TYR A 191 -9.03 13.03 5.48
CA TYR A 191 -7.76 13.51 4.91
C TYR A 191 -7.74 13.45 3.37
N MET A 192 -8.62 12.70 2.73
CA MET A 192 -8.77 12.68 1.28
C MET A 192 -9.70 13.77 0.75
N TYR A 193 -10.63 14.27 1.58
CA TYR A 193 -11.65 15.23 1.15
C TYR A 193 -11.09 16.50 0.50
N PRO A 194 -10.01 17.14 1.00
CA PRO A 194 -9.47 18.33 0.36
C PRO A 194 -9.07 18.12 -1.11
N TYR A 195 -8.47 16.97 -1.42
CA TYR A 195 -8.08 16.63 -2.79
C TYR A 195 -9.29 16.34 -3.67
N PHE A 196 -10.23 15.55 -3.15
CA PHE A 196 -11.48 15.25 -3.82
C PHE A 196 -12.25 16.54 -4.13
N ARG A 197 -12.47 17.39 -3.13
CA ARG A 197 -13.24 18.61 -3.29
C ARG A 197 -12.59 19.57 -4.28
N ALA A 198 -11.28 19.75 -4.20
CA ALA A 198 -10.54 20.62 -5.12
C ALA A 198 -10.66 20.19 -6.58
N ASP A 199 -10.66 18.89 -6.85
CA ASP A 199 -10.79 18.37 -8.22
C ASP A 199 -12.24 18.39 -8.71
N MET A 200 -13.24 18.20 -7.81
CA MET A 200 -14.66 18.39 -8.14
C MET A 200 -14.96 19.87 -8.49
N ASP A 201 -14.44 20.81 -7.71
CA ASP A 201 -14.63 22.25 -7.95
C ASP A 201 -14.02 22.72 -9.27
N LYS A 202 -12.92 22.10 -9.70
CA LYS A 202 -12.28 22.33 -10.99
C LYS A 202 -12.96 21.62 -12.16
N GLY A 203 -13.95 20.78 -11.88
CA GLY A 203 -14.61 19.95 -12.90
C GLY A 203 -13.72 18.85 -13.49
N VAL A 204 -12.67 18.42 -12.76
CA VAL A 204 -11.81 17.30 -13.15
C VAL A 204 -12.61 16.00 -13.12
N TYR A 205 -13.49 15.87 -12.15
CA TYR A 205 -14.40 14.72 -12.00
C TYR A 205 -15.84 15.16 -11.95
N THR A 206 -16.73 14.30 -12.46
CA THR A 206 -18.14 14.25 -12.07
C THR A 206 -18.29 13.25 -10.92
N GLU A 207 -19.49 13.19 -10.31
CA GLU A 207 -19.76 12.19 -9.27
C GLU A 207 -19.53 10.75 -9.78
N GLU A 208 -19.96 10.45 -11.01
CA GLU A 208 -19.81 9.14 -11.62
C GLU A 208 -18.33 8.78 -11.84
N THR A 209 -17.54 9.72 -12.36
CA THR A 209 -16.12 9.45 -12.63
C THR A 209 -15.28 9.38 -11.36
N ALA A 210 -15.64 10.14 -10.33
CA ALA A 210 -15.03 10.02 -9.01
C ALA A 210 -15.39 8.68 -8.33
N LEU A 211 -16.64 8.23 -8.46
CA LEU A 211 -17.08 6.93 -7.96
C LEU A 211 -16.33 5.78 -8.66
N GLU A 212 -16.15 5.84 -9.98
CA GLU A 212 -15.36 4.83 -10.71
C GLU A 212 -13.88 4.81 -10.26
N LEU A 213 -13.29 5.96 -9.95
CA LEU A 213 -11.94 6.03 -9.41
C LEU A 213 -11.85 5.44 -7.98
N LEU A 214 -12.88 5.68 -7.15
CA LEU A 214 -12.97 5.07 -5.80
C LEU A 214 -13.14 3.56 -5.86
N LYS A 215 -13.94 3.06 -6.80
CA LYS A 215 -14.09 1.61 -7.02
C LYS A 215 -12.75 0.98 -7.42
N ASP A 216 -12.00 1.59 -8.34
CA ASP A 216 -10.66 1.14 -8.71
C ASP A 216 -9.73 1.10 -7.48
N PHE A 217 -9.75 2.16 -6.68
CA PHE A 217 -8.98 2.22 -5.44
C PHE A 217 -9.39 1.10 -4.47
N PHE A 218 -10.67 0.82 -4.27
CA PHE A 218 -11.11 -0.27 -3.37
C PHE A 218 -10.77 -1.66 -3.93
N ILE A 219 -10.87 -1.86 -5.24
CA ILE A 219 -10.39 -3.10 -5.88
C ILE A 219 -8.89 -3.30 -5.62
N SER A 220 -8.11 -2.21 -5.52
CA SER A 220 -6.67 -2.30 -5.30
C SER A 220 -6.29 -3.04 -4.00
N PHE A 221 -7.14 -3.03 -2.97
CA PHE A 221 -6.93 -3.81 -1.74
C PHE A 221 -7.03 -5.32 -1.99
N ASN A 222 -7.82 -5.74 -2.96
CA ASN A 222 -8.01 -7.15 -3.28
C ASN A 222 -6.92 -7.73 -4.20
N LYS A 223 -6.03 -6.90 -4.74
CA LYS A 223 -4.92 -7.39 -5.57
C LYS A 223 -3.92 -8.24 -4.80
N ASP A 224 -3.81 -8.03 -3.49
CA ASP A 224 -2.79 -8.65 -2.64
C ASP A 224 -3.37 -9.36 -1.40
N SER A 225 -4.66 -9.17 -1.11
CA SER A 225 -5.31 -9.65 0.12
C SER A 225 -5.23 -11.17 0.32
N ASP A 226 -5.17 -11.94 -0.75
CA ASP A 226 -5.05 -13.40 -0.72
C ASP A 226 -3.65 -13.90 -0.36
N LEU A 227 -2.65 -13.02 -0.33
CA LEU A 227 -1.30 -13.33 0.18
C LEU A 227 -1.21 -13.21 1.70
N TYR A 228 -2.23 -12.67 2.32
CA TYR A 228 -2.30 -12.55 3.76
C TYR A 228 -2.43 -13.94 4.42
N VAL A 229 -1.47 -14.25 5.28
CA VAL A 229 -1.44 -15.47 6.10
C VAL A 229 -1.84 -15.10 7.52
N GLY A 230 -3.06 -14.59 7.66
CA GLY A 230 -3.59 -14.15 8.95
C GLY A 230 -4.29 -15.26 9.72
N VAL A 231 -4.71 -14.94 10.95
CA VAL A 231 -5.43 -15.83 11.85
C VAL A 231 -6.83 -16.16 11.34
N GLN A 232 -7.43 -15.26 10.56
CA GLN A 232 -8.76 -15.43 9.99
C GLN A 232 -8.73 -15.25 8.48
N GLN A 233 -9.24 -16.24 7.78
CA GLN A 233 -9.34 -16.18 6.33
C GLN A 233 -10.35 -15.10 5.91
N GLY A 234 -9.92 -14.15 5.10
CA GLY A 234 -10.76 -13.06 4.59
C GLY A 234 -10.79 -11.81 5.47
N ASP A 235 -10.22 -11.85 6.67
CA ASP A 235 -10.05 -10.66 7.51
C ASP A 235 -8.67 -10.07 7.29
N ASN A 236 -8.62 -8.96 6.58
CA ASN A 236 -7.37 -8.24 6.31
C ASN A 236 -7.07 -7.16 7.36
N GLY A 237 -7.93 -6.99 8.37
CA GLY A 237 -7.79 -5.97 9.40
C GLY A 237 -7.71 -4.53 8.87
N GLN A 238 -8.24 -4.30 7.67
CA GLN A 238 -8.17 -3.01 6.97
C GLN A 238 -9.40 -2.17 7.28
N SER A 239 -9.47 -1.68 8.50
CA SER A 239 -10.61 -0.85 8.92
C SER A 239 -10.52 0.55 8.31
N MET A 240 -11.62 1.02 7.71
CA MET A 240 -11.80 2.37 7.23
C MET A 240 -12.84 3.09 8.10
N VAL A 241 -12.51 4.27 8.59
CA VAL A 241 -13.45 5.12 9.32
C VAL A 241 -13.97 6.21 8.38
N LEU A 242 -15.29 6.36 8.34
CA LEU A 242 -15.97 7.38 7.54
C LEU A 242 -16.87 8.23 8.45
N GLY A 243 -16.89 9.54 8.21
CA GLY A 243 -17.69 10.49 8.99
C GLY A 243 -17.19 10.66 10.43
N GLY A 244 -18.13 10.80 11.36
CA GLY A 244 -17.88 11.13 12.75
C GLY A 244 -17.83 12.62 13.00
N ILE A 245 -17.16 13.06 14.06
CA ILE A 245 -17.04 14.46 14.45
C ILE A 245 -15.59 14.94 14.41
N ASP A 246 -15.39 16.24 14.14
CA ASP A 246 -14.09 16.90 14.27
C ASP A 246 -13.79 17.30 15.73
N GLU A 247 -12.67 17.96 15.96
CA GLU A 247 -12.25 18.48 17.26
C GLU A 247 -13.16 19.57 17.83
N ASN A 248 -14.02 20.16 17.00
CA ASN A 248 -15.01 21.19 17.40
C ASN A 248 -16.42 20.60 17.59
N GLY A 249 -16.60 19.29 17.38
CA GLY A 249 -17.88 18.60 17.50
C GLY A 249 -18.77 18.70 16.26
N ASN A 250 -18.25 19.18 15.14
CA ASN A 250 -19.01 19.24 13.87
C ASN A 250 -19.03 17.88 13.19
N ASP A 251 -20.17 17.53 12.58
CA ASP A 251 -20.27 16.36 11.69
C ASP A 251 -19.37 16.53 10.47
N VAL A 252 -18.52 15.54 10.20
CA VAL A 252 -17.60 15.52 9.06
C VAL A 252 -17.98 14.49 8.00
N PHE A 253 -19.19 13.91 8.09
CA PHE A 253 -19.71 13.09 7.01
C PHE A 253 -19.88 13.92 5.75
N SER A 254 -19.19 13.57 4.69
CA SER A 254 -19.06 14.37 3.47
C SER A 254 -19.63 13.64 2.26
N GLU A 255 -19.66 14.35 1.12
CA GLU A 255 -19.95 13.74 -0.18
C GLU A 255 -19.00 12.57 -0.50
N LEU A 256 -17.72 12.70 -0.16
CA LEU A 256 -16.75 11.63 -0.31
C LEU A 256 -17.08 10.42 0.58
N SER A 257 -17.53 10.65 1.83
CA SER A 257 -17.98 9.57 2.73
C SER A 257 -19.13 8.78 2.11
N ARG A 258 -20.10 9.50 1.53
CA ARG A 258 -21.23 8.88 0.80
C ARG A 258 -20.76 8.06 -0.42
N LEU A 259 -19.85 8.60 -1.22
CA LEU A 259 -19.32 7.89 -2.39
C LEU A 259 -18.50 6.64 -1.98
N CYS A 260 -17.77 6.69 -0.88
CA CYS A 260 -17.08 5.51 -0.35
C CYS A 260 -18.06 4.38 0.01
N LEU A 261 -19.18 4.71 0.66
CA LEU A 261 -20.23 3.71 0.98
C LEU A 261 -20.86 3.13 -0.28
N ILE A 262 -21.11 3.97 -1.31
CA ILE A 262 -21.64 3.50 -2.59
C ILE A 262 -20.62 2.60 -3.29
N ALA A 263 -19.35 3.00 -3.36
CA ALA A 263 -18.30 2.19 -3.97
C ALA A 263 -18.16 0.83 -3.31
N SER A 264 -18.18 0.79 -1.97
CA SER A 264 -18.12 -0.46 -1.19
C SER A 264 -19.34 -1.36 -1.39
N ARG A 265 -20.53 -0.78 -1.56
CA ARG A 265 -21.76 -1.55 -1.84
C ARG A 265 -21.75 -2.18 -3.23
N ASP A 266 -21.20 -1.46 -4.19
CA ASP A 266 -21.28 -1.82 -5.61
C ASP A 266 -20.19 -2.82 -6.03
N LEU A 267 -19.20 -3.11 -5.17
CA LEU A 267 -18.12 -4.09 -5.34
C LEU A 267 -18.39 -5.39 -4.56
#